data_aea8cc062771f7bd03dbb626b2322a3e
#
_entry.id   aea8cc062771f7bd03dbb626b2322a3e
#
_cell.length_a   1.000
_cell.length_b   1.000
_cell.length_c   1.000
_cell.angle_alpha   90.00
_cell.angle_beta   90.00
_cell.angle_gamma   90.00
#
_symmetry.space_group_name_H-M   'P 1'
#
loop_
_entity.id
_entity.type
_entity.pdbx_description
1 polymer ?
#
loop_
_entity_poly.entity_id
_entity_poly.type
_entity_poly.pdbx_seq_one_letter_code
_entity_poly.pdbx_strand_id
1 'polypeptide(L)'
;MVLRFGTSEAGGTFHSQALELVHLFNEARPGGEPCIVTNNLITLEDVTLFDRGELDFGLMASNWIGRAKDGAPPFTHPIALRMVAPANAGPVFFVARSDSAIRNVSDLVGKRIALGPKGSGMAQHAEVIFKSLGISFDSFTPVYLGFTEAATALIDREIDALWQRPIPNQAMTELSERADVRVVSYAAGQLAKIVSSVPFYREIIIEKDAFRGATAEAAQVGVVNVIVTHERAAQDIVHAMAAVIASNLDALPRLNPLFKSLKALFAGLRAHGPAAFEFGGVPLHPGARRAYQELGWLE
;
A
#
# COMPACT_ATOMS: atom_id res chain seq x y z
N MET A 1 -25.10 11.80 13.51
CA MET A 1 -24.75 11.02 12.30
C MET A 1 -23.59 10.13 12.67
N VAL A 2 -23.36 8.98 12.03
CA VAL A 2 -22.21 8.10 12.31
C VAL A 2 -21.26 8.19 11.12
N LEU A 3 -20.00 8.54 11.39
CA LEU A 3 -18.95 8.58 10.39
C LEU A 3 -18.49 7.16 10.04
N ARG A 4 -18.09 6.92 8.80
CA ARG A 4 -17.70 5.59 8.30
C ARG A 4 -16.32 5.60 7.68
N PHE A 5 -15.48 4.66 8.13
CA PHE A 5 -14.15 4.43 7.59
C PHE A 5 -14.12 3.09 6.83
N GLY A 6 -14.04 3.16 5.50
CA GLY A 6 -14.03 1.99 4.61
C GLY A 6 -12.68 1.27 4.62
N THR A 7 -12.74 -0.06 4.65
CA THR A 7 -11.55 -0.93 4.66
C THR A 7 -11.77 -2.19 3.85
N SER A 8 -10.74 -3.03 3.77
CA SER A 8 -10.85 -4.40 3.26
C SER A 8 -11.57 -5.32 4.24
N GLU A 9 -11.66 -6.59 3.89
CA GLU A 9 -12.22 -7.66 4.73
C GLU A 9 -11.66 -7.65 6.17
N ALA A 10 -12.46 -8.12 7.11
CA ALA A 10 -12.07 -8.26 8.51
C ALA A 10 -10.79 -9.09 8.67
N GLY A 11 -9.86 -8.62 9.50
CA GLY A 11 -8.53 -9.23 9.68
C GLY A 11 -7.50 -8.86 8.61
N GLY A 12 -7.88 -8.14 7.56
CA GLY A 12 -6.96 -7.60 6.57
C GLY A 12 -6.09 -6.47 7.12
N THR A 13 -5.02 -6.13 6.37
CA THR A 13 -4.07 -5.08 6.76
C THR A 13 -4.75 -3.71 6.92
N PHE A 14 -5.62 -3.34 5.98
CA PHE A 14 -6.36 -2.08 6.05
C PHE A 14 -7.35 -2.07 7.21
N HIS A 15 -8.01 -3.20 7.46
CA HIS A 15 -8.95 -3.32 8.58
C HIS A 15 -8.24 -3.11 9.93
N SER A 16 -7.11 -3.77 10.16
CA SER A 16 -6.36 -3.62 11.41
C SER A 16 -5.83 -2.20 11.61
N GLN A 17 -5.40 -1.53 10.54
CA GLN A 17 -4.95 -0.14 10.62
C GLN A 17 -6.11 0.83 10.91
N ALA A 18 -7.26 0.63 10.26
CA ALA A 18 -8.42 1.49 10.45
C ALA A 18 -8.98 1.40 11.87
N LEU A 19 -8.94 0.22 12.50
CA LEU A 19 -9.38 0.06 13.89
C LEU A 19 -8.60 0.97 14.85
N GLU A 20 -7.27 1.03 14.70
CA GLU A 20 -6.42 1.90 15.52
C GLU A 20 -6.67 3.39 15.25
N LEU A 21 -6.79 3.76 13.98
CA LEU A 21 -7.06 5.15 13.61
C LEU A 21 -8.41 5.63 14.10
N VAL A 22 -9.45 4.81 13.94
CA VAL A 22 -10.81 5.11 14.38
C VAL A 22 -10.90 5.16 15.90
N HIS A 23 -10.20 4.29 16.61
CA HIS A 23 -10.10 4.32 18.07
C HIS A 23 -9.52 5.67 18.54
N LEU A 24 -8.34 6.04 18.06
CA LEU A 24 -7.69 7.31 18.41
C LEU A 24 -8.53 8.53 18.00
N PHE A 25 -9.19 8.47 16.86
CA PHE A 25 -10.06 9.55 16.38
C PHE A 25 -11.25 9.76 17.31
N ASN A 26 -11.90 8.69 17.76
CA ASN A 26 -13.03 8.76 18.68
C ASN A 26 -12.61 9.24 20.08
N GLU A 27 -11.44 8.80 20.57
CA GLU A 27 -10.88 9.27 21.85
C GLU A 27 -10.55 10.77 21.81
N ALA A 28 -10.02 11.28 20.70
CA ALA A 28 -9.70 12.70 20.54
C ALA A 28 -10.94 13.61 20.44
N ARG A 29 -12.14 13.04 20.25
CA ARG A 29 -13.40 13.78 20.03
C ARG A 29 -14.53 13.32 20.96
N PRO A 30 -14.35 13.38 22.29
CA PRO A 30 -15.40 12.96 23.22
C PRO A 30 -16.67 13.81 23.01
N GLY A 31 -17.80 13.13 22.80
CA GLY A 31 -19.07 13.79 22.49
C GLY A 31 -19.27 14.20 21.02
N GLY A 32 -18.29 13.99 20.16
CA GLY A 32 -18.43 14.14 18.72
C GLY A 32 -19.20 12.98 18.06
N GLU A 33 -19.44 13.11 16.75
CA GLU A 33 -19.99 12.01 15.96
C GLU A 33 -18.99 10.84 15.95
N PRO A 34 -19.41 9.63 16.38
CA PRO A 34 -18.52 8.48 16.39
C PRO A 34 -18.18 8.03 14.96
N CYS A 35 -16.94 7.63 14.75
CA CYS A 35 -16.51 6.95 13.55
C CYS A 35 -16.54 5.43 13.78
N ILE A 36 -16.99 4.68 12.80
CA ILE A 36 -16.96 3.21 12.80
C ILE A 36 -16.20 2.68 11.59
N VAL A 37 -15.55 1.53 11.75
CA VAL A 37 -14.94 0.80 10.64
C VAL A 37 -16.02 0.02 9.91
N THR A 38 -16.04 0.13 8.56
CA THR A 38 -16.89 -0.66 7.69
C THR A 38 -16.04 -1.59 6.83
N ASN A 39 -16.46 -2.85 6.76
CA ASN A 39 -15.73 -3.87 6.01
C ASN A 39 -16.33 -3.97 4.61
N ASN A 40 -15.60 -3.49 3.63
CA ASN A 40 -15.95 -3.61 2.22
C ASN A 40 -15.01 -4.65 1.59
N LEU A 41 -15.48 -5.38 0.59
CA LEU A 41 -14.71 -6.49 0.05
C LEU A 41 -13.51 -6.02 -0.79
N ILE A 42 -13.62 -4.86 -1.44
CA ILE A 42 -12.59 -4.35 -2.35
C ILE A 42 -12.58 -2.81 -2.40
N THR A 43 -11.44 -2.23 -2.76
CA THR A 43 -11.25 -0.78 -2.98
C THR A 43 -12.27 -0.15 -3.94
N LEU A 44 -12.78 -0.90 -4.91
CA LEU A 44 -13.80 -0.44 -5.86
C LEU A 44 -15.14 -0.16 -5.20
N GLU A 45 -15.53 -0.94 -4.21
CA GLU A 45 -16.74 -0.70 -3.42
C GLU A 45 -16.59 0.58 -2.61
N ASP A 46 -15.44 0.77 -1.95
CA ASP A 46 -15.14 1.99 -1.19
C ASP A 46 -15.28 3.24 -2.06
N VAL A 47 -14.76 3.22 -3.27
CA VAL A 47 -14.84 4.35 -4.20
C VAL A 47 -16.29 4.65 -4.60
N THR A 48 -17.10 3.63 -4.84
CA THR A 48 -18.53 3.80 -5.13
C THR A 48 -19.28 4.39 -3.94
N LEU A 49 -18.93 3.97 -2.72
CA LEU A 49 -19.53 4.48 -1.49
C LEU A 49 -19.11 5.94 -1.21
N PHE A 50 -17.86 6.32 -1.54
CA PHE A 50 -17.44 7.73 -1.51
C PHE A 50 -18.28 8.61 -2.44
N ASP A 51 -18.50 8.16 -3.65
CA ASP A 51 -19.28 8.90 -4.65
C ASP A 51 -20.72 9.13 -4.19
N ARG A 52 -21.31 8.13 -3.52
CA ARG A 52 -22.66 8.21 -2.93
C ARG A 52 -22.71 9.01 -1.62
N GLY A 53 -21.54 9.35 -1.02
CA GLY A 53 -21.49 9.99 0.29
C GLY A 53 -21.79 9.04 1.45
N GLU A 54 -21.56 7.76 1.25
CA GLU A 54 -21.79 6.70 2.24
C GLU A 54 -20.51 6.35 3.02
N LEU A 55 -19.36 6.90 2.62
CA LEU A 55 -18.08 6.84 3.35
C LEU A 55 -17.52 8.23 3.58
N ASP A 56 -16.94 8.43 4.77
CA ASP A 56 -16.21 9.65 5.13
C ASP A 56 -14.70 9.48 4.90
N PHE A 57 -14.16 8.31 5.19
CA PHE A 57 -12.75 7.95 5.02
C PHE A 57 -12.61 6.55 4.42
N GLY A 58 -11.46 6.28 3.82
CA GLY A 58 -11.10 4.92 3.39
C GLY A 58 -9.62 4.75 3.18
N LEU A 59 -9.16 3.51 3.30
CA LEU A 59 -7.79 3.10 2.96
C LEU A 59 -7.73 2.63 1.51
N MET A 60 -6.75 3.16 0.78
CA MET A 60 -6.56 2.86 -0.63
C MET A 60 -5.08 2.73 -0.97
N ALA A 61 -4.74 1.79 -1.85
CA ALA A 61 -3.40 1.75 -2.41
C ALA A 61 -3.21 2.88 -3.44
N SER A 62 -2.05 3.52 -3.43
CA SER A 62 -1.78 4.72 -4.22
C SER A 62 -1.90 4.52 -5.74
N ASN A 63 -1.73 3.29 -6.25
CA ASN A 63 -1.92 2.98 -7.67
C ASN A 63 -3.37 3.17 -8.17
N TRP A 64 -4.35 3.17 -7.26
CA TRP A 64 -5.76 3.37 -7.62
C TRP A 64 -6.16 4.84 -7.67
N ILE A 65 -5.43 5.72 -6.98
CA ILE A 65 -5.81 7.12 -6.78
C ILE A 65 -5.96 7.87 -8.10
N GLY A 66 -4.95 7.82 -8.96
CA GLY A 66 -5.01 8.47 -10.27
C GLY A 66 -6.11 7.88 -11.17
N ARG A 67 -6.29 6.56 -11.13
CA ARG A 67 -7.34 5.89 -11.90
C ARG A 67 -8.74 6.31 -11.44
N ALA A 68 -8.97 6.39 -10.14
CA ALA A 68 -10.24 6.85 -9.58
C ALA A 68 -10.50 8.31 -9.97
N LYS A 69 -9.50 9.18 -9.85
CA LYS A 69 -9.58 10.58 -10.27
C LYS A 69 -9.96 10.73 -11.74
N ASP A 70 -9.36 9.93 -12.62
CA ASP A 70 -9.53 10.05 -14.06
C ASP A 70 -10.73 9.22 -14.59
N GLY A 71 -11.40 8.45 -13.74
CA GLY A 71 -12.45 7.51 -14.15
C GLY A 71 -11.93 6.39 -15.05
N ALA A 72 -10.64 6.08 -14.98
CA ALA A 72 -10.04 5.04 -15.78
C ALA A 72 -10.41 3.64 -15.27
N PRO A 73 -10.56 2.64 -16.15
CA PRO A 73 -10.96 1.30 -15.73
C PRO A 73 -10.15 0.78 -14.52
N PRO A 74 -10.83 0.15 -13.54
CA PRO A 74 -12.22 -0.34 -13.57
C PRO A 74 -13.29 0.67 -13.14
N PHE A 75 -12.93 1.93 -12.88
CA PHE A 75 -13.89 2.99 -12.57
C PHE A 75 -14.64 3.41 -13.84
N THR A 76 -15.89 3.84 -13.71
CA THR A 76 -16.77 4.20 -14.83
C THR A 76 -16.87 5.71 -15.04
N HIS A 77 -16.42 6.51 -14.07
CA HIS A 77 -16.41 7.97 -14.09
C HIS A 77 -15.38 8.51 -13.09
N PRO A 78 -14.95 9.78 -13.24
CA PRO A 78 -14.06 10.43 -12.30
C PRO A 78 -14.65 10.55 -10.90
N ILE A 79 -13.86 10.27 -9.88
CA ILE A 79 -14.25 10.40 -8.47
C ILE A 79 -13.47 11.54 -7.83
N ALA A 80 -14.18 12.44 -7.17
CA ALA A 80 -13.60 13.64 -6.56
C ALA A 80 -12.92 13.35 -5.21
N LEU A 81 -11.89 12.48 -5.25
CA LEU A 81 -11.11 12.12 -4.07
C LEU A 81 -10.22 13.28 -3.60
N ARG A 82 -9.91 13.27 -2.32
CA ARG A 82 -8.88 14.10 -1.67
C ARG A 82 -8.02 13.24 -0.76
N MET A 83 -6.74 13.58 -0.68
CA MET A 83 -5.81 12.93 0.23
C MET A 83 -5.99 13.44 1.65
N VAL A 84 -5.96 12.52 2.62
CA VAL A 84 -5.92 12.86 4.04
C VAL A 84 -4.50 12.69 4.56
N ALA A 85 -3.95 11.48 4.50
CA ALA A 85 -2.61 11.14 4.96
C ALA A 85 -2.09 9.89 4.23
N PRO A 86 -0.78 9.63 4.19
CA PRO A 86 -0.28 8.28 4.00
C PRO A 86 -0.64 7.43 5.23
N ALA A 87 -0.87 6.15 5.04
CA ALA A 87 -1.10 5.19 6.12
C ALA A 87 0.15 4.35 6.39
N ASN A 88 0.72 3.82 5.33
CA ASN A 88 1.97 3.07 5.39
C ASN A 88 2.69 3.07 4.04
N ALA A 89 3.95 2.66 4.07
CA ALA A 89 4.66 2.22 2.89
C ALA A 89 5.16 0.80 3.14
N GLY A 90 4.97 -0.08 2.18
CA GLY A 90 5.39 -1.47 2.32
C GLY A 90 6.02 -1.99 1.02
N PRO A 91 7.05 -2.86 1.13
CA PRO A 91 7.70 -3.44 -0.03
C PRO A 91 6.74 -4.36 -0.79
N VAL A 92 6.83 -4.31 -2.11
CA VAL A 92 6.32 -5.33 -3.02
C VAL A 92 7.52 -5.94 -3.74
N PHE A 93 7.62 -7.26 -3.73
CA PHE A 93 8.87 -7.90 -4.12
C PHE A 93 8.65 -9.33 -4.63
N PHE A 94 9.60 -9.82 -5.41
CA PHE A 94 9.63 -11.22 -5.82
C PHE A 94 10.41 -12.07 -4.82
N VAL A 95 9.95 -13.28 -4.62
CA VAL A 95 10.58 -14.30 -3.79
C VAL A 95 10.83 -15.54 -4.64
N ALA A 96 12.00 -16.10 -4.51
CA ALA A 96 12.37 -17.37 -5.13
C ALA A 96 13.01 -18.30 -4.09
N ARG A 97 13.08 -19.59 -4.39
CA ARG A 97 13.82 -20.54 -3.55
C ARG A 97 15.30 -20.21 -3.53
N SER A 98 15.95 -20.38 -2.38
CA SER A 98 17.38 -20.10 -2.22
C SER A 98 18.27 -21.01 -3.05
N ASP A 99 17.81 -22.24 -3.37
CA ASP A 99 18.51 -23.20 -4.20
C ASP A 99 18.28 -22.99 -5.73
N SER A 100 17.41 -22.05 -6.14
CA SER A 100 17.20 -21.69 -7.53
C SER A 100 18.35 -20.84 -8.10
N ALA A 101 18.43 -20.71 -9.41
CA ALA A 101 19.35 -19.81 -10.08
C ALA A 101 18.89 -18.34 -10.10
N ILE A 102 17.67 -18.06 -9.66
CA ILE A 102 17.07 -16.72 -9.69
C ILE A 102 17.70 -15.86 -8.60
N ARG A 103 18.33 -14.75 -9.00
CA ARG A 103 18.98 -13.77 -8.12
C ARG A 103 18.38 -12.38 -8.28
N ASN A 104 18.06 -11.99 -9.50
CA ASN A 104 17.55 -10.67 -9.83
C ASN A 104 16.33 -10.77 -10.76
N VAL A 105 15.61 -9.66 -10.92
CA VAL A 105 14.36 -9.62 -11.69
C VAL A 105 14.57 -10.03 -13.17
N SER A 106 15.75 -9.82 -13.74
CA SER A 106 16.03 -10.26 -15.12
C SER A 106 16.07 -11.79 -15.26
N ASP A 107 16.35 -12.52 -14.18
CA ASP A 107 16.38 -13.99 -14.17
C ASP A 107 14.96 -14.61 -14.21
N LEU A 108 13.93 -13.77 -14.06
CA LEU A 108 12.52 -14.19 -14.12
C LEU A 108 12.05 -14.49 -15.56
N VAL A 109 12.80 -14.07 -16.57
CA VAL A 109 12.51 -14.41 -17.97
C VAL A 109 12.54 -15.92 -18.16
N GLY A 110 11.52 -16.48 -18.82
CA GLY A 110 11.33 -17.91 -19.04
C GLY A 110 10.84 -18.71 -17.82
N LYS A 111 10.50 -18.05 -16.70
CA LYS A 111 10.08 -18.70 -15.45
C LYS A 111 8.56 -18.67 -15.28
N ARG A 112 8.07 -19.57 -14.43
CA ARG A 112 6.67 -19.59 -13.97
C ARG A 112 6.56 -18.72 -12.73
N ILE A 113 5.77 -17.64 -12.78
CA ILE A 113 5.75 -16.62 -11.74
C ILE A 113 4.31 -16.45 -11.24
N ALA A 114 4.06 -16.72 -9.96
CA ALA A 114 2.77 -16.38 -9.35
C ALA A 114 2.70 -14.87 -9.07
N LEU A 115 1.66 -14.21 -9.59
CA LEU A 115 1.48 -12.75 -9.53
C LEU A 115 0.38 -12.29 -8.58
N GLY A 116 -0.26 -13.21 -7.87
CA GLY A 116 -1.48 -12.96 -7.11
C GLY A 116 -2.74 -13.27 -7.92
N PRO A 117 -3.94 -13.08 -7.36
CA PRO A 117 -5.19 -13.31 -8.05
C PRO A 117 -5.30 -12.49 -9.33
N LYS A 118 -5.88 -13.07 -10.37
CA LYS A 118 -6.08 -12.41 -11.66
C LYS A 118 -6.89 -11.12 -11.51
N GLY A 119 -6.44 -10.03 -12.09
CA GLY A 119 -7.09 -8.72 -11.99
C GLY A 119 -6.90 -8.01 -10.64
N SER A 120 -6.14 -8.59 -9.71
CA SER A 120 -5.83 -7.94 -8.44
C SER A 120 -4.88 -6.75 -8.61
N GLY A 121 -4.90 -5.82 -7.67
CA GLY A 121 -3.94 -4.71 -7.62
C GLY A 121 -2.48 -5.20 -7.57
N MET A 122 -2.23 -6.35 -6.94
CA MET A 122 -0.90 -6.96 -6.87
C MET A 122 -0.43 -7.44 -8.25
N ALA A 123 -1.27 -8.11 -9.03
CA ALA A 123 -0.92 -8.50 -10.40
C ALA A 123 -0.63 -7.27 -11.28
N GLN A 124 -1.38 -6.18 -11.12
CA GLN A 124 -1.15 -4.91 -11.81
C GLN A 124 0.20 -4.27 -11.44
N HIS A 125 0.61 -4.33 -10.17
CA HIS A 125 1.93 -3.85 -9.77
C HIS A 125 3.04 -4.61 -10.47
N ALA A 126 2.95 -5.93 -10.56
CA ALA A 126 3.93 -6.74 -11.30
C ALA A 126 3.99 -6.33 -12.79
N GLU A 127 2.84 -6.13 -13.45
CA GLU A 127 2.78 -5.64 -14.83
C GLU A 127 3.49 -4.29 -15.00
N VAL A 128 3.21 -3.34 -14.12
CA VAL A 128 3.83 -2.00 -14.16
C VAL A 128 5.34 -2.08 -13.99
N ILE A 129 5.83 -2.92 -13.08
CA ILE A 129 7.27 -3.11 -12.84
C ILE A 129 7.94 -3.73 -14.06
N PHE A 130 7.42 -4.82 -14.61
CA PHE A 130 7.98 -5.46 -15.80
C PHE A 130 7.97 -4.51 -16.99
N LYS A 131 6.89 -3.80 -17.22
CA LYS A 131 6.80 -2.77 -18.28
C LYS A 131 7.84 -1.66 -18.11
N SER A 132 8.04 -1.16 -16.89
CA SER A 132 9.06 -0.13 -16.60
C SER A 132 10.48 -0.61 -16.90
N LEU A 133 10.72 -1.91 -16.76
CA LEU A 133 12.00 -2.53 -17.06
C LEU A 133 12.16 -2.91 -18.55
N GLY A 134 11.09 -2.83 -19.34
CA GLY A 134 11.08 -3.29 -20.73
C GLY A 134 11.03 -4.81 -20.87
N ILE A 135 10.59 -5.51 -19.83
CA ILE A 135 10.39 -6.97 -19.85
C ILE A 135 8.97 -7.24 -20.34
N SER A 136 8.85 -7.95 -21.45
CA SER A 136 7.55 -8.34 -21.99
C SER A 136 6.86 -9.36 -21.06
N PHE A 137 5.57 -9.22 -20.92
CA PHE A 137 4.75 -10.15 -20.14
C PHE A 137 4.68 -11.56 -20.77
N ASP A 138 4.96 -11.65 -22.06
CA ASP A 138 5.07 -12.92 -22.80
C ASP A 138 6.43 -13.63 -22.63
N SER A 139 7.39 -12.97 -21.96
CA SER A 139 8.73 -13.52 -21.76
C SER A 139 8.83 -14.49 -20.58
N PHE A 140 7.75 -14.67 -19.83
CA PHE A 140 7.61 -15.61 -18.70
C PHE A 140 6.19 -16.19 -18.68
N THR A 141 5.95 -17.19 -17.83
CA THR A 141 4.62 -17.79 -17.66
C THR A 141 3.95 -17.21 -16.41
N PRO A 142 2.97 -16.31 -16.55
CA PRO A 142 2.23 -15.80 -15.42
C PRO A 142 1.26 -16.86 -14.85
N VAL A 143 1.30 -17.03 -13.54
CA VAL A 143 0.40 -17.91 -12.78
C VAL A 143 -0.42 -17.06 -11.82
N TYR A 144 -1.73 -17.25 -11.81
CA TYR A 144 -2.64 -16.44 -11.00
C TYR A 144 -3.20 -17.28 -9.84
N LEU A 145 -2.55 -17.18 -8.69
CA LEU A 145 -2.89 -17.90 -7.46
C LEU A 145 -3.06 -16.91 -6.30
N GLY A 146 -3.82 -17.29 -5.28
CA GLY A 146 -3.80 -16.64 -3.98
C GLY A 146 -2.41 -16.75 -3.32
N PHE A 147 -2.10 -15.86 -2.36
CA PHE A 147 -0.74 -15.82 -1.79
C PHE A 147 -0.37 -17.09 -1.02
N THR A 148 -1.31 -17.71 -0.33
CA THR A 148 -1.10 -18.98 0.39
C THR A 148 -0.91 -20.16 -0.58
N GLU A 149 -1.72 -20.23 -1.64
CA GLU A 149 -1.59 -21.21 -2.70
C GLU A 149 -0.25 -21.07 -3.44
N ALA A 150 0.14 -19.83 -3.76
CA ALA A 150 1.42 -19.53 -4.40
C ALA A 150 2.61 -19.94 -3.51
N ALA A 151 2.52 -19.77 -2.19
CA ALA A 151 3.54 -20.22 -1.26
C ALA A 151 3.70 -21.75 -1.32
N THR A 152 2.61 -22.49 -1.33
CA THR A 152 2.62 -23.96 -1.48
C THR A 152 3.19 -24.37 -2.84
N ALA A 153 2.74 -23.76 -3.93
CA ALA A 153 3.24 -24.04 -5.29
C ALA A 153 4.76 -23.76 -5.44
N LEU A 154 5.32 -22.76 -4.73
CA LEU A 154 6.75 -22.52 -4.71
C LEU A 154 7.52 -23.61 -3.96
N ILE A 155 6.97 -24.10 -2.82
CA ILE A 155 7.54 -25.19 -2.05
C ILE A 155 7.56 -26.48 -2.90
N ASP A 156 6.45 -26.77 -3.59
CA ASP A 156 6.27 -27.95 -4.41
C ASP A 156 6.93 -27.85 -5.80
N ARG A 157 7.63 -26.75 -6.09
CA ARG A 157 8.33 -26.49 -7.36
C ARG A 157 7.41 -26.41 -8.58
N GLU A 158 6.14 -26.14 -8.40
CA GLU A 158 5.17 -25.91 -9.47
C GLU A 158 5.35 -24.52 -10.11
N ILE A 159 5.90 -23.57 -9.35
CA ILE A 159 6.34 -22.24 -9.82
C ILE A 159 7.80 -22.01 -9.44
N ASP A 160 8.42 -21.03 -10.10
CA ASP A 160 9.84 -20.72 -9.92
C ASP A 160 10.06 -19.48 -9.05
N ALA A 161 9.10 -18.57 -9.03
CA ALA A 161 9.05 -17.38 -8.17
C ALA A 161 7.62 -16.98 -7.88
N LEU A 162 7.43 -16.21 -6.80
CA LEU A 162 6.15 -15.57 -6.49
C LEU A 162 6.33 -14.09 -6.20
N TRP A 163 5.32 -13.30 -6.55
CA TRP A 163 5.18 -11.90 -6.22
C TRP A 163 4.53 -11.75 -4.87
N GLN A 164 5.13 -10.95 -3.98
CA GLN A 164 4.70 -10.83 -2.59
C GLN A 164 4.26 -9.41 -2.27
N ARG A 165 3.23 -9.33 -1.44
CA ARG A 165 2.68 -8.11 -0.86
C ARG A 165 3.49 -7.63 0.34
N PRO A 166 3.22 -6.40 0.85
CA PRO A 166 3.93 -5.86 2.01
C PRO A 166 3.98 -6.81 3.21
N ILE A 167 5.11 -6.80 3.88
CA ILE A 167 5.40 -7.57 5.09
C ILE A 167 5.35 -6.65 6.34
N PRO A 168 5.04 -7.21 7.53
CA PRO A 168 4.77 -8.63 7.80
C PRO A 168 3.41 -9.08 7.27
N ASN A 169 3.34 -10.32 6.76
CA ASN A 169 2.09 -10.97 6.41
C ASN A 169 2.20 -12.48 6.60
N GLN A 170 1.09 -13.14 6.92
CA GLN A 170 1.03 -14.54 7.27
C GLN A 170 1.59 -15.46 6.19
N ALA A 171 1.21 -15.26 4.92
CA ALA A 171 1.66 -16.12 3.82
C ALA A 171 3.19 -16.12 3.66
N MET A 172 3.85 -14.94 3.86
CA MET A 172 5.31 -14.84 3.79
C MET A 172 5.98 -15.48 5.02
N THR A 173 5.40 -15.32 6.20
CA THR A 173 5.89 -15.96 7.43
C THR A 173 5.86 -17.49 7.27
N GLU A 174 4.71 -18.06 6.94
CA GLU A 174 4.55 -19.50 6.74
C GLU A 174 5.45 -20.07 5.64
N LEU A 175 5.59 -19.34 4.51
CA LEU A 175 6.51 -19.73 3.44
C LEU A 175 7.94 -19.82 3.93
N SER A 176 8.40 -18.78 4.63
CA SER A 176 9.80 -18.68 5.09
C SER A 176 10.13 -19.69 6.19
N GLU A 177 9.14 -20.18 6.94
CA GLU A 177 9.31 -21.26 7.92
C GLU A 177 9.45 -22.63 7.25
N ARG A 178 8.76 -22.85 6.12
CA ARG A 178 8.66 -24.14 5.42
C ARG A 178 9.69 -24.33 4.32
N ALA A 179 10.28 -23.25 3.78
CA ALA A 179 11.26 -23.31 2.70
C ALA A 179 12.34 -22.23 2.85
N ASP A 180 13.55 -22.57 2.41
CA ASP A 180 14.61 -21.58 2.29
C ASP A 180 14.37 -20.73 1.04
N VAL A 181 14.10 -19.46 1.27
CA VAL A 181 13.74 -18.48 0.23
C VAL A 181 14.65 -17.27 0.28
N ARG A 182 14.67 -16.50 -0.79
CA ARG A 182 15.37 -15.22 -0.89
C ARG A 182 14.50 -14.17 -1.54
N VAL A 183 14.77 -12.92 -1.22
CA VAL A 183 14.30 -11.78 -2.00
C VAL A 183 15.01 -11.75 -3.35
N VAL A 184 14.27 -11.58 -4.43
CA VAL A 184 14.84 -11.37 -5.77
C VAL A 184 15.20 -9.88 -5.88
N SER A 185 16.46 -9.60 -6.16
CA SER A 185 17.01 -8.25 -6.21
C SER A 185 16.72 -7.57 -7.54
N TYR A 186 16.87 -6.26 -7.58
CA TYR A 186 16.98 -5.50 -8.83
C TYR A 186 18.44 -5.37 -9.23
N ALA A 187 18.73 -5.48 -10.54
CA ALA A 187 20.05 -5.15 -11.03
C ALA A 187 20.31 -3.64 -10.93
N ALA A 188 21.58 -3.25 -11.03
CA ALA A 188 21.99 -1.84 -10.91
C ALA A 188 21.16 -0.93 -11.82
N GLY A 189 20.60 0.14 -11.26
CA GLY A 189 19.77 1.13 -11.96
C GLY A 189 18.32 0.72 -12.23
N GLN A 190 17.93 -0.54 -12.11
CA GLN A 190 16.56 -0.99 -12.38
C GLN A 190 15.56 -0.39 -11.39
N LEU A 191 15.88 -0.43 -10.11
CA LEU A 191 15.00 0.12 -9.07
C LEU A 191 14.80 1.63 -9.24
N ALA A 192 15.89 2.37 -9.46
CA ALA A 192 15.84 3.81 -9.71
C ALA A 192 14.98 4.14 -10.96
N LYS A 193 15.11 3.35 -12.03
CA LYS A 193 14.29 3.50 -13.24
C LYS A 193 12.81 3.31 -12.95
N ILE A 194 12.43 2.29 -12.17
CA ILE A 194 11.03 2.03 -11.80
C ILE A 194 10.49 3.20 -10.98
N VAL A 195 11.20 3.57 -9.91
CA VAL A 195 10.75 4.61 -8.96
C VAL A 195 10.64 5.98 -9.64
N SER A 196 11.53 6.32 -10.56
CA SER A 196 11.47 7.59 -11.30
C SER A 196 10.37 7.62 -12.37
N SER A 197 9.99 6.46 -12.93
CA SER A 197 8.99 6.38 -13.99
C SER A 197 7.54 6.20 -13.49
N VAL A 198 7.36 5.84 -12.20
CA VAL A 198 6.05 5.53 -11.63
C VAL A 198 5.82 6.37 -10.38
N PRO A 199 4.98 7.42 -10.43
CA PRO A 199 4.87 8.44 -9.37
C PRO A 199 4.44 7.91 -8.00
N PHE A 200 3.74 6.77 -7.94
CA PHE A 200 3.27 6.17 -6.70
C PHE A 200 4.23 5.14 -6.10
N TYR A 201 5.39 4.89 -6.71
CA TYR A 201 6.41 4.02 -6.12
C TYR A 201 7.46 4.82 -5.35
N ARG A 202 8.02 4.18 -4.35
CA ARG A 202 9.17 4.66 -3.56
C ARG A 202 10.14 3.50 -3.38
N GLU A 203 11.39 3.82 -3.14
CA GLU A 203 12.35 2.84 -2.68
C GLU A 203 12.10 2.54 -1.19
N ILE A 204 12.05 1.25 -0.85
CA ILE A 204 11.93 0.76 0.52
C ILE A 204 12.93 -0.35 0.73
N ILE A 205 13.52 -0.37 1.91
CA ILE A 205 14.44 -1.44 2.33
C ILE A 205 13.65 -2.53 3.06
N ILE A 206 13.78 -3.77 2.59
CA ILE A 206 13.49 -4.93 3.42
C ILE A 206 14.70 -5.09 4.32
N GLU A 207 14.51 -4.92 5.61
CA GLU A 207 15.57 -5.04 6.60
C GLU A 207 16.09 -6.49 6.66
N LYS A 208 17.35 -6.65 7.01
CA LYS A 208 17.89 -7.96 7.38
C LYS A 208 17.04 -8.55 8.50
N ASP A 209 16.79 -9.85 8.43
CA ASP A 209 16.00 -10.62 9.39
C ASP A 209 14.51 -10.24 9.47
N ALA A 210 13.98 -9.46 8.49
CA ALA A 210 12.55 -9.16 8.38
C ALA A 210 11.67 -10.43 8.24
N PHE A 211 12.23 -11.51 7.72
CA PHE A 211 11.71 -12.88 7.72
C PHE A 211 12.88 -13.86 7.54
N ARG A 212 12.66 -15.13 7.82
CA ARG A 212 13.68 -16.16 7.58
C ARG A 212 14.01 -16.24 6.08
N GLY A 213 15.26 -15.91 5.73
CA GLY A 213 15.71 -15.81 4.32
C GLY A 213 16.01 -14.38 3.86
N ALA A 214 15.62 -13.36 4.62
CA ALA A 214 16.12 -11.99 4.43
C ALA A 214 17.50 -11.85 5.09
N THR A 215 18.51 -12.44 4.47
CA THR A 215 19.87 -12.55 5.04
C THR A 215 20.69 -11.26 4.97
N ALA A 216 20.23 -10.29 4.20
CA ALA A 216 20.80 -8.96 4.04
C ALA A 216 19.68 -7.95 3.77
N GLU A 217 19.98 -6.68 3.90
CA GLU A 217 19.11 -5.61 3.43
C GLU A 217 18.89 -5.73 1.92
N ALA A 218 17.64 -5.49 1.49
CA ALA A 218 17.26 -5.54 0.09
C ALA A 218 16.40 -4.34 -0.29
N ALA A 219 16.93 -3.46 -1.14
CA ALA A 219 16.18 -2.36 -1.71
C ALA A 219 15.13 -2.89 -2.68
N GLN A 220 13.87 -2.49 -2.48
CA GLN A 220 12.70 -2.96 -3.22
C GLN A 220 11.78 -1.80 -3.59
N VAL A 221 10.85 -2.06 -4.50
CA VAL A 221 9.76 -1.14 -4.79
C VAL A 221 8.81 -1.12 -3.61
N GLY A 222 8.50 0.08 -3.12
CA GLY A 222 7.51 0.30 -2.09
C GLY A 222 6.22 0.88 -2.65
N VAL A 223 5.11 0.36 -2.17
CA VAL A 223 3.77 0.91 -2.42
C VAL A 223 3.32 1.67 -1.19
N VAL A 224 2.89 2.92 -1.40
CA VAL A 224 2.29 3.71 -0.33
C VAL A 224 0.78 3.45 -0.32
N ASN A 225 0.27 3.08 0.83
CA ASN A 225 -1.17 3.05 1.09
C ASN A 225 -1.56 4.35 1.75
N VAL A 226 -2.72 4.86 1.40
CA VAL A 226 -3.15 6.20 1.76
C VAL A 226 -4.55 6.20 2.36
N ILE A 227 -4.82 7.21 3.17
CA ILE A 227 -6.15 7.53 3.66
C ILE A 227 -6.71 8.62 2.76
N VAL A 228 -7.87 8.36 2.21
CA VAL A 228 -8.59 9.26 1.32
C VAL A 228 -9.96 9.62 1.87
N THR A 229 -10.50 10.69 1.33
CA THR A 229 -11.87 11.17 1.57
C THR A 229 -12.44 11.74 0.29
N HIS A 230 -13.71 12.13 0.28
CA HIS A 230 -14.31 12.87 -0.82
C HIS A 230 -14.10 14.39 -0.64
N GLU A 231 -14.02 15.16 -1.75
CA GLU A 231 -13.81 16.61 -1.69
C GLU A 231 -14.87 17.37 -0.89
N ARG A 232 -16.10 16.85 -0.83
CA ARG A 232 -17.22 17.43 -0.08
C ARG A 232 -17.22 17.09 1.43
N ALA A 233 -16.26 16.29 1.91
CA ALA A 233 -16.19 15.96 3.33
C ALA A 233 -16.02 17.21 4.19
N ALA A 234 -16.62 17.20 5.39
CA ALA A 234 -16.56 18.34 6.30
C ALA A 234 -15.11 18.61 6.73
N GLN A 235 -14.65 19.86 6.53
CA GLN A 235 -13.26 20.22 6.77
C GLN A 235 -12.81 19.94 8.22
N ASP A 236 -13.69 20.14 9.22
CA ASP A 236 -13.35 19.91 10.62
C ASP A 236 -13.20 18.42 10.95
N ILE A 237 -13.97 17.56 10.28
CA ILE A 237 -13.88 16.12 10.44
C ILE A 237 -12.56 15.60 9.84
N VAL A 238 -12.21 16.08 8.64
CA VAL A 238 -10.95 15.71 7.99
C VAL A 238 -9.74 16.30 8.72
N HIS A 239 -9.84 17.53 9.21
CA HIS A 239 -8.84 18.15 10.07
C HIS A 239 -8.56 17.30 11.31
N ALA A 240 -9.61 16.87 12.01
CA ALA A 240 -9.47 16.04 13.22
C ALA A 240 -8.78 14.71 12.93
N MET A 241 -9.13 14.02 11.84
CA MET A 241 -8.46 12.77 11.43
C MET A 241 -6.99 13.01 11.11
N ALA A 242 -6.67 14.03 10.33
CA ALA A 242 -5.28 14.36 9.96
C ALA A 242 -4.46 14.75 11.20
N ALA A 243 -5.04 15.53 12.12
CA ALA A 243 -4.39 15.94 13.36
C ALA A 243 -4.10 14.74 14.28
N VAL A 244 -5.06 13.82 14.42
CA VAL A 244 -4.87 12.58 15.20
C VAL A 244 -3.71 11.76 14.63
N ILE A 245 -3.65 11.57 13.33
CA ILE A 245 -2.55 10.82 12.70
C ILE A 245 -1.22 11.51 12.95
N ALA A 246 -1.11 12.81 12.65
CA ALA A 246 0.12 13.56 12.76
C ALA A 246 0.64 13.70 14.21
N SER A 247 -0.25 13.71 15.18
CA SER A 247 0.10 13.79 16.61
C SER A 247 0.48 12.43 17.22
N ASN A 248 0.20 11.32 16.55
CA ASN A 248 0.43 9.97 17.06
C ASN A 248 1.48 9.17 16.27
N LEU A 249 2.40 9.83 15.55
CA LEU A 249 3.41 9.18 14.72
C LEU A 249 4.35 8.23 15.48
N ASP A 250 4.56 8.45 16.78
CA ASP A 250 5.37 7.58 17.65
C ASP A 250 4.52 6.51 18.36
N ALA A 251 3.23 6.72 18.52
CA ALA A 251 2.32 5.78 19.18
C ALA A 251 1.77 4.73 18.19
N LEU A 252 1.36 5.15 17.01
CA LEU A 252 0.77 4.28 15.99
C LEU A 252 1.62 3.04 15.66
N PRO A 253 2.96 3.11 15.48
CA PRO A 253 3.78 1.93 15.24
C PRO A 253 3.82 0.92 16.40
N ARG A 254 3.53 1.36 17.63
CA ARG A 254 3.44 0.48 18.81
C ARG A 254 2.10 -0.23 18.88
N LEU A 255 1.03 0.43 18.41
CA LEU A 255 -0.31 -0.15 18.32
C LEU A 255 -0.40 -1.14 17.15
N ASN A 256 0.13 -0.75 16.01
CA ASN A 256 0.15 -1.60 14.82
C ASN A 256 1.46 -1.41 14.03
N PRO A 257 2.29 -2.45 13.90
CA PRO A 257 3.59 -2.38 13.21
C PRO A 257 3.50 -1.95 11.74
N LEU A 258 2.34 -2.05 11.09
CA LEU A 258 2.11 -1.56 9.73
C LEU A 258 2.28 -0.05 9.60
N PHE A 259 2.24 0.71 10.70
CA PHE A 259 2.54 2.15 10.71
C PHE A 259 4.03 2.49 10.87
N LYS A 260 4.93 1.50 10.90
CA LYS A 260 6.38 1.71 11.15
C LYS A 260 7.02 2.74 10.21
N SER A 261 6.56 2.80 8.96
CA SER A 261 7.05 3.74 7.95
C SER A 261 6.42 5.14 8.03
N LEU A 262 5.39 5.34 8.85
CA LEU A 262 4.58 6.56 8.82
C LEU A 262 5.38 7.83 9.14
N LYS A 263 6.26 7.78 10.14
CA LYS A 263 7.11 8.91 10.53
C LYS A 263 8.06 9.35 9.40
N ALA A 264 8.62 8.39 8.66
CA ALA A 264 9.48 8.66 7.51
C ALA A 264 8.68 9.30 6.35
N LEU A 265 7.44 8.85 6.13
CA LEU A 265 6.55 9.46 5.14
C LEU A 265 6.22 10.91 5.50
N PHE A 266 5.96 11.21 6.78
CA PHE A 266 5.73 12.59 7.26
C PHE A 266 6.96 13.48 7.15
N ALA A 267 8.17 12.95 7.28
CA ALA A 267 9.38 13.72 7.02
C ALA A 267 9.43 14.26 5.58
N GLY A 268 8.89 13.48 4.61
CA GLY A 268 8.71 13.92 3.23
C GLY A 268 7.81 15.15 3.09
N LEU A 269 6.79 15.30 3.93
CA LEU A 269 5.90 16.47 3.91
C LEU A 269 6.64 17.77 4.25
N ARG A 270 7.55 17.73 5.23
CA ARG A 270 8.42 18.87 5.56
C ARG A 270 9.42 19.20 4.46
N ALA A 271 9.96 18.17 3.80
CA ALA A 271 11.00 18.34 2.79
C ALA A 271 10.46 18.83 1.44
N HIS A 272 9.25 18.41 1.06
CA HIS A 272 8.70 18.58 -0.30
C HIS A 272 7.32 19.25 -0.31
N GLY A 273 6.82 19.68 0.84
CA GLY A 273 5.49 20.27 0.95
C GLY A 273 4.35 19.30 0.61
N PRO A 274 3.15 19.82 0.27
CA PRO A 274 1.96 19.00 0.01
C PRO A 274 2.16 17.91 -1.04
N ALA A 275 3.04 18.12 -2.02
CA ALA A 275 3.34 17.17 -3.09
C ALA A 275 3.82 15.81 -2.59
N ALA A 276 4.39 15.74 -1.38
CA ALA A 276 4.79 14.47 -0.76
C ALA A 276 3.61 13.54 -0.44
N PHE A 277 2.42 14.12 -0.25
CA PHE A 277 1.18 13.38 0.07
C PHE A 277 0.18 13.37 -1.08
N GLU A 278 0.50 13.97 -2.21
CA GLU A 278 -0.33 13.98 -3.40
C GLU A 278 0.06 12.82 -4.33
N PHE A 279 -0.87 11.92 -4.54
CA PHE A 279 -0.68 10.75 -5.41
C PHE A 279 -1.65 10.83 -6.60
N GLY A 280 -1.18 10.45 -7.79
CA GLY A 280 -2.01 10.46 -8.99
C GLY A 280 -2.64 11.81 -9.33
N GLY A 281 -2.04 12.93 -8.87
CA GLY A 281 -2.57 14.28 -9.06
C GLY A 281 -3.82 14.58 -8.22
N VAL A 282 -4.05 13.83 -7.14
CA VAL A 282 -5.11 14.10 -6.15
C VAL A 282 -4.53 14.92 -5.01
N PRO A 283 -5.04 16.15 -4.76
CA PRO A 283 -4.49 17.04 -3.75
C PRO A 283 -4.93 16.67 -2.34
N LEU A 284 -4.22 17.23 -1.34
CA LEU A 284 -4.65 17.19 0.05
C LEU A 284 -6.04 17.85 0.22
N HIS A 285 -6.85 17.27 1.09
CA HIS A 285 -8.09 17.91 1.54
C HIS A 285 -7.77 19.18 2.33
N PRO A 286 -8.55 20.29 2.16
CA PRO A 286 -8.30 21.55 2.89
C PRO A 286 -8.19 21.37 4.41
N GLY A 287 -9.04 20.51 5.00
CA GLY A 287 -8.97 20.17 6.43
C GLY A 287 -7.65 19.51 6.82
N ALA A 288 -7.15 18.56 6.02
CA ALA A 288 -5.87 17.92 6.28
C ALA A 288 -4.69 18.91 6.15
N ARG A 289 -4.71 19.75 5.12
CA ARG A 289 -3.71 20.81 4.95
C ARG A 289 -3.66 21.74 6.17
N ARG A 290 -4.82 22.20 6.64
CA ARG A 290 -4.92 23.05 7.83
C ARG A 290 -4.33 22.37 9.08
N ALA A 291 -4.64 21.10 9.32
CA ALA A 291 -4.09 20.34 10.43
C ALA A 291 -2.55 20.27 10.36
N TYR A 292 -2.00 20.04 9.20
CA TYR A 292 -0.54 19.97 9.02
C TYR A 292 0.15 21.31 9.16
N GLN A 293 -0.50 22.41 8.78
CA GLN A 293 0.01 23.78 9.03
C GLN A 293 -0.01 24.09 10.52
N GLU A 294 -1.10 23.84 11.23
CA GLU A 294 -1.22 24.07 12.69
C GLU A 294 -0.20 23.26 13.49
N LEU A 295 0.15 22.04 13.03
CA LEU A 295 1.13 21.15 13.67
C LEU A 295 2.57 21.38 13.19
N GLY A 296 2.82 22.35 12.31
CA GLY A 296 4.15 22.70 11.82
C GLY A 296 4.77 21.66 10.88
N TRP A 297 3.96 20.88 10.20
CA TRP A 297 4.38 19.96 9.14
C TRP A 297 4.40 20.63 7.76
N LEU A 298 3.59 21.64 7.55
CA LEU A 298 3.53 22.50 6.37
C LEU A 298 3.70 23.97 6.78
N GLU A 299 4.18 24.79 5.85
CA GLU A 299 4.20 26.26 5.92
C GLU A 299 2.81 26.84 5.67
#